data_31c1d41dc00d3d3a6d549146888a726a
#
_entry.id   31c1d41dc00d3d3a6d549146888a726a
#
_cell.length_a   1.000
_cell.length_b   1.000
_cell.length_c   1.000
_cell.angle_alpha   90.00
_cell.angle_beta   90.00
_cell.angle_gamma   90.00
#
_symmetry.space_group_name_H-M   'P 1'
#
loop_
_entity.id
_entity.type
_entity.pdbx_description
1 polymer ?
#
loop_
_entity_poly.entity_id
_entity_poly.type
_entity_poly.pdbx_seq_one_letter_code
_entity_poly.pdbx_strand_id
1 'polypeptide(L)'
;NELSRAVAYHEGQPALTTEALAKAIAEQNYFNEVVICDSALRARDFTPRESTLSQEEVQTLAQFLDVDCIISLENLQMKSTRVLSYIPEWNTYYGTLDTKVYPTLKIYLPGRKSPMVTINTHDSIFWEEYGNTEGFVRSRLPDERQMIREASEFAGSVPVNRILPYWK
;
A
#
# COMPACT_ATOMS: atom_id res chain seq x y z
N ASN A 1 -14.11 2.45 -28.50
CA ASN A 1 -15.19 3.36 -28.08
C ASN A 1 -15.48 3.19 -26.60
N GLU A 2 -15.04 4.15 -25.82
CA GLU A 2 -15.28 4.17 -24.39
C GLU A 2 -16.76 4.35 -24.09
N LEU A 3 -17.33 3.44 -23.30
CA LEU A 3 -18.74 3.48 -22.91
C LEU A 3 -18.93 4.10 -21.53
N SER A 4 -18.02 3.82 -20.61
CA SER A 4 -18.09 4.37 -19.26
C SER A 4 -16.70 4.48 -18.64
N ARG A 5 -16.56 5.45 -17.75
CA ARG A 5 -15.35 5.66 -16.94
C ARG A 5 -15.76 6.04 -15.53
N ALA A 6 -15.26 5.32 -14.57
CA ALA A 6 -15.53 5.60 -13.17
C ALA A 6 -14.20 5.71 -12.40
N VAL A 7 -14.02 6.85 -11.77
CA VAL A 7 -12.85 7.12 -10.93
C VAL A 7 -13.31 7.18 -9.48
N ALA A 8 -12.61 6.48 -8.61
CA ALA A 8 -12.92 6.47 -7.19
C ALA A 8 -11.64 6.50 -6.35
N TYR A 9 -11.74 7.07 -5.16
CA TYR A 9 -10.65 7.14 -4.20
C TYR A 9 -10.98 6.25 -3.01
N HIS A 10 -9.98 5.53 -2.51
CA HIS A 10 -10.17 4.57 -1.43
C HIS A 10 -9.03 4.67 -0.44
N GLU A 11 -9.32 4.29 0.80
CA GLU A 11 -8.29 4.00 1.77
C GLU A 11 -7.98 2.50 1.71
N GLY A 12 -6.70 2.16 1.75
CA GLY A 12 -6.29 0.76 1.77
C GLY A 12 -6.48 0.13 3.14
N GLN A 13 -6.17 -1.16 3.22
CA GLN A 13 -6.17 -1.93 4.46
C GLN A 13 -4.73 -2.00 4.99
N PRO A 14 -4.38 -1.18 6.00
CA PRO A 14 -2.99 -1.04 6.44
C PRO A 14 -2.37 -2.34 6.95
N ALA A 15 -3.15 -3.19 7.60
CA ALA A 15 -2.64 -4.46 8.13
C ALA A 15 -2.11 -5.36 7.02
N LEU A 16 -2.82 -5.46 5.90
CA LEU A 16 -2.38 -6.26 4.76
C LEU A 16 -1.10 -5.71 4.14
N THR A 17 -1.02 -4.39 4.04
CA THR A 17 0.16 -3.71 3.50
C THR A 17 1.37 -3.93 4.40
N THR A 18 1.19 -3.80 5.71
CA THR A 18 2.25 -4.01 6.70
C THR A 18 2.77 -5.44 6.67
N GLU A 19 1.89 -6.44 6.59
CA GLU A 19 2.30 -7.83 6.47
C GLU A 19 3.07 -8.10 5.17
N ALA A 20 2.57 -7.58 4.05
CA ALA A 20 3.21 -7.74 2.76
C ALA A 20 4.57 -7.04 2.72
N LEU A 21 4.68 -5.86 3.32
CA LEU A 21 5.92 -5.13 3.44
C LEU A 21 6.95 -5.90 4.27
N ALA A 22 6.54 -6.41 5.42
CA ALA A 22 7.41 -7.20 6.29
C ALA A 22 7.92 -8.47 5.58
N LYS A 23 7.05 -9.15 4.86
CA LYS A 23 7.41 -10.33 4.07
C LYS A 23 8.42 -9.97 2.97
N ALA A 24 8.16 -8.89 2.24
CA ALA A 24 9.04 -8.45 1.17
C ALA A 24 10.42 -8.04 1.69
N ILE A 25 10.47 -7.39 2.84
CA ILE A 25 11.73 -7.02 3.50
C ILE A 25 12.47 -8.27 3.95
N ALA A 26 11.77 -9.23 4.56
CA ALA A 26 12.38 -10.48 5.02
C ALA A 26 13.00 -11.28 3.87
N GLU A 27 12.36 -11.28 2.71
CA GLU A 27 12.85 -11.97 1.51
C GLU A 27 14.18 -11.41 0.98
N GLN A 28 14.52 -10.16 1.32
CA GLN A 28 15.78 -9.54 0.92
C GLN A 28 16.97 -9.97 1.77
N ASN A 29 16.76 -10.64 2.88
CA ASN A 29 17.80 -11.14 3.79
C ASN A 29 18.75 -10.09 4.36
N TYR A 30 18.31 -8.83 4.43
CA TYR A 30 19.13 -7.75 5.02
C TYR A 30 18.97 -7.64 6.54
N PHE A 31 17.96 -8.31 7.09
CA PHE A 31 17.62 -8.24 8.50
C PHE A 31 17.62 -9.64 9.10
N ASN A 32 18.05 -9.76 10.35
CA ASN A 32 18.01 -11.02 11.08
C ASN A 32 16.59 -11.38 11.48
N GLU A 33 15.78 -10.39 11.76
CA GLU A 33 14.41 -10.59 12.23
C GLU A 33 13.54 -9.40 11.85
N VAL A 34 12.29 -9.67 11.48
CA VAL A 34 11.27 -8.65 11.23
C VAL A 34 10.11 -8.90 12.17
N VAL A 35 9.80 -7.92 13.02
CA VAL A 35 8.69 -7.98 13.96
C VAL A 35 7.55 -7.12 13.45
N ILE A 36 6.36 -7.72 13.34
CA ILE A 36 5.16 -7.01 12.93
C ILE A 36 4.40 -6.58 14.17
N CYS A 37 4.07 -5.30 14.24
CA CYS A 37 3.26 -4.75 15.32
C CYS A 37 1.83 -4.55 14.83
N ASP A 38 0.89 -5.33 15.36
CA ASP A 38 -0.52 -5.28 14.97
C ASP A 38 -1.29 -4.15 15.62
N SER A 39 -0.71 -3.55 16.66
CA SER A 39 -1.38 -2.47 17.38
C SER A 39 -1.10 -1.13 16.72
N ALA A 40 -2.16 -0.44 16.33
CA ALA A 40 -2.03 0.94 15.90
C ALA A 40 -1.59 1.78 17.11
N LEU A 41 -0.39 2.33 17.06
CA LEU A 41 0.18 3.11 18.16
C LEU A 41 -0.69 4.30 18.57
N ARG A 42 -1.56 4.76 17.68
CA ARG A 42 -2.41 5.92 17.87
C ARG A 42 -3.89 5.59 17.85
N ALA A 43 -4.25 4.32 17.99
CA ALA A 43 -5.64 3.88 17.99
C ALA A 43 -6.48 4.51 19.10
N ARG A 44 -5.81 5.02 20.16
CA ARG A 44 -6.47 5.64 21.31
C ARG A 44 -6.39 7.16 21.33
N ASP A 45 -5.82 7.76 20.30
CA ASP A 45 -5.74 9.21 20.22
C ASP A 45 -7.11 9.77 19.84
N PHE A 46 -7.66 10.63 20.70
CA PHE A 46 -8.96 11.26 20.47
C PHE A 46 -8.89 12.42 19.48
N THR A 47 -7.71 13.03 19.34
CA THR A 47 -7.47 14.09 18.38
C THR A 47 -6.43 13.61 17.38
N PRO A 48 -6.59 13.93 16.09
CA PRO A 48 -5.57 13.60 15.11
C PRO A 48 -4.25 14.27 15.51
N ARG A 49 -3.24 13.47 15.81
CA ARG A 49 -1.88 13.98 15.99
C ARG A 49 -1.21 14.09 14.65
N GLU A 50 -0.17 14.88 14.59
CA GLU A 50 0.74 14.82 13.48
C GLU A 50 1.23 13.37 13.34
N SER A 51 1.37 12.90 12.12
CA SER A 51 1.69 11.51 11.81
C SER A 51 3.15 11.15 12.09
N THR A 52 3.79 11.83 13.05
CA THR A 52 5.20 11.63 13.38
C THR A 52 5.35 11.23 14.84
N LEU A 53 6.04 10.13 15.07
CA LEU A 53 6.44 9.74 16.42
C LEU A 53 7.52 10.69 16.91
N SER A 54 7.46 11.07 18.20
CA SER A 54 8.55 11.83 18.83
C SER A 54 9.78 10.94 18.97
N GLN A 55 10.94 11.56 19.15
CA GLN A 55 12.18 10.79 19.39
C GLN A 55 12.08 9.93 20.65
N GLU A 56 11.43 10.42 21.68
CA GLU A 56 11.20 9.68 22.91
C GLU A 56 10.30 8.45 22.67
N GLU A 57 9.21 8.62 21.91
CA GLU A 57 8.33 7.52 21.53
C GLU A 57 9.09 6.47 20.71
N VAL A 58 9.92 6.90 19.77
CA VAL A 58 10.74 6.00 18.94
C VAL A 58 11.71 5.19 19.81
N GLN A 59 12.41 5.85 20.73
CA GLN A 59 13.37 5.18 21.63
C GLN A 59 12.68 4.18 22.54
N THR A 60 11.56 4.56 23.13
CA THR A 60 10.78 3.70 24.01
C THR A 60 10.29 2.46 23.28
N LEU A 61 9.74 2.66 22.09
CA LEU A 61 9.22 1.58 21.27
C LEU A 61 10.33 0.65 20.78
N ALA A 62 11.46 1.22 20.34
CA ALA A 62 12.60 0.43 19.90
C ALA A 62 13.16 -0.44 21.01
N GLN A 63 13.23 0.08 22.24
CA GLN A 63 13.67 -0.67 23.40
C GLN A 63 12.67 -1.77 23.76
N PHE A 64 11.39 -1.44 23.75
CA PHE A 64 10.33 -2.40 24.08
C PHE A 64 10.32 -3.57 23.09
N LEU A 65 10.48 -3.29 21.80
CA LEU A 65 10.48 -4.30 20.75
C LEU A 65 11.86 -4.93 20.50
N ASP A 66 12.90 -4.38 21.10
CA ASP A 66 14.29 -4.79 20.88
C ASP A 66 14.67 -4.77 19.39
N VAL A 67 14.45 -3.63 18.75
CA VAL A 67 14.69 -3.46 17.32
C VAL A 67 15.62 -2.27 17.07
N ASP A 68 16.34 -2.32 15.95
CA ASP A 68 17.28 -1.27 15.54
C ASP A 68 16.62 -0.16 14.74
N CYS A 69 15.40 -0.40 14.27
CA CYS A 69 14.69 0.50 13.39
C CYS A 69 13.20 0.22 13.42
N ILE A 70 12.43 1.26 13.17
CA ILE A 70 10.98 1.19 13.08
C ILE A 70 10.56 1.72 11.72
N ILE A 71 9.77 0.94 11.00
CA ILE A 71 9.16 1.36 9.74
C ILE A 71 7.66 1.46 9.99
N SER A 72 7.12 2.66 9.79
CA SER A 72 5.69 2.94 10.02
C SER A 72 4.99 3.24 8.72
N LEU A 73 3.90 2.54 8.46
CA LEU A 73 2.99 2.90 7.36
C LEU A 73 2.08 4.02 7.86
N GLU A 74 2.27 5.22 7.33
CA GLU A 74 1.54 6.41 7.77
C GLU A 74 0.24 6.61 7.00
N ASN A 75 0.24 6.26 5.72
CA ASN A 75 -0.90 6.49 4.86
C ASN A 75 -0.91 5.51 3.70
N LEU A 76 -2.10 5.11 3.28
CA LEU A 76 -2.29 4.23 2.13
C LEU A 76 -3.52 4.69 1.35
N GLN A 77 -3.33 5.66 0.47
CA GLN A 77 -4.37 6.13 -0.43
C GLN A 77 -4.32 5.37 -1.74
N MET A 78 -5.48 5.20 -2.34
CA MET A 78 -5.65 4.51 -3.61
C MET A 78 -6.57 5.28 -4.52
N LYS A 79 -6.31 5.19 -5.82
CA LYS A 79 -7.19 5.73 -6.86
C LYS A 79 -7.46 4.65 -7.87
N SER A 80 -8.73 4.26 -8.01
CA SER A 80 -9.14 3.27 -9.02
C SER A 80 -9.80 3.96 -10.20
N THR A 81 -9.56 3.41 -11.39
CA THR A 81 -10.19 3.85 -12.63
C THR A 81 -10.72 2.62 -13.35
N ARG A 82 -12.04 2.55 -13.50
CA ARG A 82 -12.72 1.49 -14.25
C ARG A 82 -13.16 2.05 -15.58
N VAL A 83 -12.78 1.38 -16.67
CA VAL A 83 -13.16 1.77 -18.02
C VAL A 83 -13.80 0.58 -18.71
N LEU A 84 -14.94 0.80 -19.32
CA LEU A 84 -15.58 -0.17 -20.18
C LEU A 84 -15.63 0.39 -21.59
N SER A 85 -15.15 -0.40 -22.55
CA SER A 85 -15.11 -0.03 -23.97
C SER A 85 -15.73 -1.13 -24.80
N TYR A 86 -16.18 -0.76 -25.99
CA TYR A 86 -16.61 -1.70 -27.02
C TYR A 86 -15.65 -1.61 -28.19
N ILE A 87 -15.20 -2.77 -28.67
CA ILE A 87 -14.28 -2.86 -29.80
C ILE A 87 -15.07 -3.41 -31.01
N PRO A 88 -15.52 -2.54 -31.92
CA PRO A 88 -16.37 -2.97 -33.03
C PRO A 88 -15.73 -4.01 -33.95
N GLU A 89 -14.40 -3.89 -34.16
CA GLU A 89 -13.64 -4.77 -35.05
C GLU A 89 -13.66 -6.22 -34.58
N TRP A 90 -13.79 -6.43 -33.27
CA TRP A 90 -13.81 -7.76 -32.67
C TRP A 90 -15.16 -8.13 -32.08
N ASN A 91 -16.16 -7.23 -32.21
CA ASN A 91 -17.48 -7.40 -31.62
C ASN A 91 -17.40 -7.87 -30.17
N THR A 92 -16.57 -7.19 -29.40
CA THR A 92 -16.31 -7.57 -28.01
C THR A 92 -16.26 -6.35 -27.10
N TYR A 93 -16.60 -6.56 -25.82
CA TYR A 93 -16.44 -5.57 -24.77
C TYR A 93 -15.09 -5.74 -24.11
N TYR A 94 -14.47 -4.64 -23.73
CA TYR A 94 -13.19 -4.62 -23.07
C TYR A 94 -13.28 -3.76 -21.82
N GLY A 95 -12.99 -4.37 -20.67
CA GLY A 95 -13.00 -3.67 -19.39
C GLY A 95 -11.64 -3.64 -18.77
N THR A 96 -11.31 -2.53 -18.13
CA THR A 96 -10.07 -2.37 -17.37
C THR A 96 -10.35 -1.84 -15.98
N LEU A 97 -9.51 -2.23 -15.06
CA LEU A 97 -9.43 -1.66 -13.72
C LEU A 97 -7.98 -1.35 -13.44
N ASP A 98 -7.66 -0.08 -13.32
CA ASP A 98 -6.33 0.40 -12.93
C ASP A 98 -6.43 0.97 -11.53
N THR A 99 -5.58 0.50 -10.63
CA THR A 99 -5.55 1.01 -9.26
C THR A 99 -4.15 1.47 -8.92
N LYS A 100 -4.01 2.77 -8.68
CA LYS A 100 -2.78 3.38 -8.20
C LYS A 100 -2.79 3.36 -6.69
N VAL A 101 -1.67 2.93 -6.10
CA VAL A 101 -1.46 2.92 -4.66
C VAL A 101 -0.36 3.91 -4.30
N TYR A 102 -0.56 4.62 -3.19
CA TYR A 102 0.34 5.68 -2.73
C TYR A 102 0.75 5.42 -1.27
N PRO A 103 1.53 4.37 -0.99
CA PRO A 103 1.98 4.14 0.38
C PRO A 103 2.99 5.19 0.81
N THR A 104 2.76 5.77 1.98
CA THR A 104 3.69 6.68 2.65
C THR A 104 4.24 6.00 3.88
N LEU A 105 5.55 5.87 3.94
CA LEU A 105 6.25 5.27 5.06
C LEU A 105 7.12 6.29 5.76
N LYS A 106 7.32 6.08 7.07
CA LYS A 106 8.37 6.75 7.83
C LYS A 106 9.30 5.71 8.41
N ILE A 107 10.58 5.96 8.28
CA ILE A 107 11.63 5.12 8.87
C ILE A 107 12.23 5.89 10.03
N TYR A 108 12.21 5.29 11.21
CA TYR A 108 12.78 5.86 12.42
C TYR A 108 14.03 5.07 12.80
N LEU A 109 15.12 5.80 13.01
CA LEU A 109 16.42 5.23 13.37
C LEU A 109 16.78 5.74 14.76
N PRO A 110 16.53 4.94 15.83
CA PRO A 110 16.84 5.35 17.19
C PRO A 110 18.31 5.73 17.34
N GLY A 111 18.62 6.74 18.14
CA GLY A 111 19.98 7.17 18.39
C GLY A 111 20.55 8.19 17.42
N ARG A 112 19.85 8.50 16.34
CA ARG A 112 20.26 9.58 15.43
C ARG A 112 19.60 10.90 15.81
N LYS A 113 20.29 12.02 15.62
CA LYS A 113 19.76 13.36 15.91
C LYS A 113 18.58 13.72 15.01
N SER A 114 18.59 13.23 13.76
CA SER A 114 17.52 13.42 12.80
C SER A 114 17.07 12.05 12.34
N PRO A 115 16.28 11.36 13.16
CA PRO A 115 16.09 9.93 13.00
C PRO A 115 15.06 9.54 11.95
N MET A 116 14.34 10.51 11.37
CA MET A 116 13.19 10.17 10.54
C MET A 116 13.46 10.41 9.06
N VAL A 117 13.10 9.41 8.24
CA VAL A 117 13.06 9.52 6.79
C VAL A 117 11.64 9.24 6.32
N THR A 118 11.09 10.11 5.47
CA THR A 118 9.79 9.91 4.86
C THR A 118 9.98 9.37 3.44
N ILE A 119 9.29 8.27 3.13
CA ILE A 119 9.33 7.66 1.80
C ILE A 119 7.93 7.70 1.21
N ASN A 120 7.79 8.43 0.11
CA ASN A 120 6.56 8.48 -0.69
C ASN A 120 6.80 7.71 -1.98
N THR A 121 5.98 6.70 -2.21
CA THR A 121 6.06 5.90 -3.42
C THR A 121 4.68 5.74 -4.05
N HIS A 122 4.67 5.31 -5.29
CA HIS A 122 3.43 4.96 -5.97
C HIS A 122 3.71 3.90 -7.03
N ASP A 123 2.70 3.12 -7.31
CA ASP A 123 2.71 2.17 -8.42
C ASP A 123 1.27 1.80 -8.73
N SER A 124 1.05 1.05 -9.79
CA SER A 124 -0.26 0.64 -10.25
C SER A 124 -0.37 -0.86 -10.38
N ILE A 125 -1.52 -1.39 -10.00
CA ILE A 125 -1.93 -2.76 -10.30
C ILE A 125 -3.09 -2.70 -11.30
N PHE A 126 -3.07 -3.59 -12.29
CA PHE A 126 -3.95 -3.48 -13.45
C PHE A 126 -4.63 -4.83 -13.73
N TRP A 127 -5.93 -4.76 -14.00
CA TRP A 127 -6.73 -5.91 -14.43
C TRP A 127 -7.44 -5.57 -15.72
N GLU A 128 -7.60 -6.56 -16.60
CA GLU A 128 -8.35 -6.42 -17.82
C GLU A 128 -9.15 -7.66 -18.14
N GLU A 129 -10.28 -7.49 -18.80
CA GLU A 129 -11.14 -8.57 -19.24
C GLU A 129 -11.80 -8.23 -20.58
N TYR A 130 -12.01 -9.28 -21.37
CA TYR A 130 -12.76 -9.22 -22.62
C TYR A 130 -13.99 -10.10 -22.49
N GLY A 131 -15.06 -9.74 -23.18
CA GLY A 131 -16.28 -10.54 -23.15
C GLY A 131 -17.33 -10.09 -24.15
N ASN A 132 -18.33 -10.94 -24.36
CA ASN A 132 -19.40 -10.69 -25.31
C ASN A 132 -20.50 -9.77 -24.77
N THR A 133 -20.54 -9.54 -23.47
CA THR A 133 -21.51 -8.65 -22.84
C THR A 133 -20.83 -7.77 -21.79
N GLU A 134 -21.44 -6.61 -21.53
CA GLU A 134 -20.98 -5.71 -20.47
C GLU A 134 -21.02 -6.40 -19.11
N GLY A 135 -22.12 -7.12 -18.82
CA GLY A 135 -22.29 -7.79 -17.53
C GLY A 135 -21.23 -8.84 -17.26
N PHE A 136 -20.86 -9.60 -18.30
CA PHE A 136 -19.79 -10.60 -18.17
C PHE A 136 -18.46 -9.93 -17.82
N VAL A 137 -18.08 -8.88 -18.55
CA VAL A 137 -16.81 -8.17 -18.32
C VAL A 137 -16.78 -7.56 -16.91
N ARG A 138 -17.86 -6.90 -16.51
CA ARG A 138 -17.94 -6.30 -15.18
C ARG A 138 -17.85 -7.34 -14.08
N SER A 139 -18.44 -8.51 -14.26
CA SER A 139 -18.44 -9.58 -13.26
C SER A 139 -17.07 -10.26 -13.12
N ARG A 140 -16.24 -10.19 -14.15
CA ARG A 140 -14.91 -10.82 -14.15
C ARG A 140 -13.82 -9.91 -13.58
N LEU A 141 -14.03 -8.61 -13.58
CA LEU A 141 -13.11 -7.68 -12.92
C LEU A 141 -13.33 -7.71 -11.41
N PRO A 142 -12.30 -7.49 -10.61
CA PRO A 142 -12.45 -7.43 -9.15
C PRO A 142 -13.49 -6.40 -8.73
N ASP A 143 -14.32 -6.75 -7.77
CA ASP A 143 -15.18 -5.78 -7.11
C ASP A 143 -14.34 -4.85 -6.22
N GLU A 144 -14.97 -3.83 -5.66
CA GLU A 144 -14.26 -2.85 -4.82
C GLU A 144 -13.53 -3.50 -3.65
N ARG A 145 -14.19 -4.43 -2.98
CA ARG A 145 -13.63 -5.11 -1.81
C ARG A 145 -12.41 -5.95 -2.17
N GLN A 146 -12.50 -6.73 -3.23
CA GLN A 146 -11.40 -7.55 -3.72
C GLN A 146 -10.25 -6.68 -4.21
N MET A 147 -10.57 -5.62 -4.95
CA MET A 147 -9.58 -4.68 -5.47
C MET A 147 -8.79 -4.03 -4.33
N ILE A 148 -9.47 -3.52 -3.30
CA ILE A 148 -8.81 -2.91 -2.15
C ILE A 148 -7.89 -3.91 -1.45
N ARG A 149 -8.33 -5.15 -1.27
CA ARG A 149 -7.53 -6.20 -0.64
C ARG A 149 -6.26 -6.48 -1.43
N GLU A 150 -6.39 -6.75 -2.73
CA GLU A 150 -5.25 -7.09 -3.58
C GLU A 150 -4.30 -5.90 -3.76
N ALA A 151 -4.85 -4.70 -3.92
CA ALA A 151 -4.03 -3.49 -4.03
C ALA A 151 -3.31 -3.16 -2.72
N SER A 152 -3.92 -3.45 -1.57
CA SER A 152 -3.27 -3.26 -0.26
C SER A 152 -2.09 -4.20 -0.07
N GLU A 153 -2.21 -5.45 -0.47
CA GLU A 153 -1.10 -6.40 -0.45
C GLU A 153 0.01 -5.95 -1.41
N PHE A 154 -0.35 -5.58 -2.62
CA PHE A 154 0.59 -5.09 -3.62
C PHE A 154 1.36 -3.86 -3.11
N ALA A 155 0.68 -2.94 -2.44
CA ALA A 155 1.27 -1.71 -1.93
C ALA A 155 2.44 -1.97 -0.96
N GLY A 156 2.46 -3.12 -0.29
CA GLY A 156 3.55 -3.49 0.60
C GLY A 156 4.87 -3.74 -0.12
N SER A 157 4.84 -4.19 -1.36
CA SER A 157 6.04 -4.45 -2.14
C SER A 157 6.63 -3.20 -2.79
N VAL A 158 5.82 -2.16 -2.95
CA VAL A 158 6.18 -0.96 -3.72
C VAL A 158 7.38 -0.20 -3.13
N PRO A 159 7.44 0.08 -1.81
CA PRO A 159 8.53 0.89 -1.27
C PRO A 159 9.82 0.13 -0.96
N VAL A 160 9.86 -1.18 -1.14
CA VAL A 160 10.99 -2.01 -0.66
C VAL A 160 12.32 -1.54 -1.20
N ASN A 161 12.41 -1.25 -2.49
CA ASN A 161 13.65 -0.80 -3.12
C ASN A 161 14.09 0.59 -2.64
N ARG A 162 13.17 1.38 -2.10
CA ARG A 162 13.47 2.71 -1.56
C ARG A 162 13.95 2.64 -0.11
N ILE A 163 13.64 1.56 0.58
CA ILE A 163 14.06 1.33 1.97
C ILE A 163 15.50 0.84 2.04
N LEU A 164 15.88 -0.08 1.16
CA LEU A 164 17.17 -0.76 1.19
C LEU A 164 18.40 0.16 1.26
N PRO A 165 18.47 1.31 0.54
CA PRO A 165 19.61 2.21 0.61
C PRO A 165 19.91 2.76 2.01
N TYR A 166 18.93 2.79 2.90
CA TYR A 166 19.10 3.35 4.25
C TYR A 166 19.74 2.37 5.23
N TRP A 167 20.04 1.13 4.79
CA TRP A 167 20.61 0.07 5.62
C TRP A 167 22.07 -0.24 5.35
N LYS A 168 22.63 0.38 4.36
CA LYS A 168 24.05 0.16 4.02
C LYS A 168 24.96 1.09 4.76
#